data_ba4734d20a51adc060f5a262bedb26e3
#
_entry.id   ba4734d20a51adc060f5a262bedb26e3
#
_cell.length_a   1.000
_cell.length_b   1.000
_cell.length_c   1.000
_cell.angle_alpha   90.00
_cell.angle_beta   90.00
_cell.angle_gamma   90.00
#
_symmetry.space_group_name_H-M   'P 1'
#
loop_
_entity.id
_entity.type
_entity.pdbx_description
1 polymer ?
#
loop_
_entity_poly.entity_id
_entity_poly.type
_entity_poly.pdbx_seq_one_letter_code
_entity_poly.pdbx_strand_id
1 'polypeptide(L)'
;MNAIEIKNLHFSYGKENVLDGVSLCLKEGRLAILAGENGAGKSTLLRLLLGELPIGENPKGDQEEGSSDGSIEILGQDIRQFKDWSSISYVPQNGMGGWKDFPASVEEIVRANLYKQIGLFRFAGKKERQQVRAALAQVGMEEYQNLSLIHISEPTRL
;
A
#
# COMPACT_ATOMS: atom_id res chain seq x y z
N MET A 1 18.85 -5.21 -9.64
CA MET A 1 17.68 -6.05 -9.99
C MET A 1 16.51 -5.13 -10.30
N ASN A 2 15.51 -5.57 -11.06
CA ASN A 2 14.30 -4.77 -11.21
C ASN A 2 13.40 -4.97 -9.98
N ALA A 3 13.01 -3.86 -9.34
CA ALA A 3 12.06 -3.90 -8.25
C ALA A 3 10.63 -4.12 -8.78
N ILE A 4 10.31 -3.43 -9.90
CA ILE A 4 9.03 -3.58 -10.60
C ILE A 4 9.31 -3.63 -12.10
N GLU A 5 8.70 -4.56 -12.80
CA GLU A 5 8.69 -4.63 -14.24
C GLU A 5 7.27 -4.85 -14.75
N ILE A 6 6.81 -3.96 -15.63
CA ILE A 6 5.49 -4.04 -16.27
C ILE A 6 5.71 -4.10 -17.76
N LYS A 7 5.03 -5.05 -18.43
CA LYS A 7 5.13 -5.25 -19.87
C LYS A 7 3.74 -5.25 -20.49
N ASN A 8 3.52 -4.31 -21.40
CA ASN A 8 2.32 -4.21 -22.24
C ASN A 8 1.02 -4.38 -21.44
N LEU A 9 0.92 -3.67 -20.31
CA LEU A 9 -0.22 -3.79 -19.41
C LEU A 9 -1.41 -3.02 -19.96
N HIS A 10 -2.50 -3.73 -20.17
CA HIS A 10 -3.81 -3.16 -20.47
C HIS A 10 -4.75 -3.43 -19.29
N PHE A 11 -5.68 -2.51 -19.04
CA PHE A 11 -6.70 -2.69 -18.02
C PHE A 11 -7.97 -1.94 -18.37
N SER A 12 -9.10 -2.60 -18.19
CA SER A 12 -10.43 -2.02 -18.47
C SER A 12 -11.41 -2.32 -17.34
N TYR A 13 -12.24 -1.35 -16.98
CA TYR A 13 -13.46 -1.56 -16.21
C TYR A 13 -14.62 -1.75 -17.19
N GLY A 14 -15.13 -2.98 -17.30
CA GLY A 14 -16.15 -3.30 -18.29
C GLY A 14 -15.71 -2.92 -19.71
N LYS A 15 -16.33 -1.89 -20.29
CA LYS A 15 -16.00 -1.38 -21.63
C LYS A 15 -15.04 -0.20 -21.64
N GLU A 16 -14.72 0.35 -20.48
CA GLU A 16 -13.86 1.52 -20.35
C GLU A 16 -12.39 1.10 -20.22
N ASN A 17 -11.60 1.41 -21.26
CA ASN A 17 -10.17 1.16 -21.24
C ASN A 17 -9.45 2.24 -20.43
N VAL A 18 -8.75 1.85 -19.38
CA VAL A 18 -8.08 2.76 -18.42
C VAL A 18 -6.56 2.73 -18.58
N LEU A 19 -5.99 1.56 -18.86
CA LEU A 19 -4.58 1.41 -19.19
C LEU A 19 -4.45 0.78 -20.55
N ASP A 20 -3.58 1.33 -21.39
CA ASP A 20 -3.39 0.89 -22.77
C ASP A 20 -1.90 0.73 -23.09
N GLY A 21 -1.41 -0.52 -23.00
CA GLY A 21 -0.05 -0.90 -23.36
C GLY A 21 1.04 -0.31 -22.47
N VAL A 22 0.75 -0.10 -21.17
CA VAL A 22 1.70 0.49 -20.23
C VAL A 22 2.89 -0.44 -20.01
N SER A 23 4.11 0.07 -20.24
CA SER A 23 5.35 -0.64 -19.97
C SER A 23 6.29 0.25 -19.18
N LEU A 24 6.83 -0.28 -18.08
CA LEU A 24 7.82 0.43 -17.26
C LEU A 24 8.73 -0.57 -16.54
N CYS A 25 9.92 -0.10 -16.19
CA CYS A 25 10.88 -0.82 -15.39
C CYS A 25 11.43 0.11 -14.30
N LEU A 26 11.22 -0.27 -13.05
CA LEU A 26 11.78 0.42 -11.88
C LEU A 26 12.88 -0.47 -11.26
N LYS A 27 14.09 0.04 -11.23
CA LYS A 27 15.23 -0.64 -10.58
C LYS A 27 15.20 -0.41 -9.08
N GLU A 28 15.77 -1.35 -8.33
CA GLU A 28 16.00 -1.20 -6.89
C GLU A 28 16.77 0.09 -6.56
N GLY A 29 16.46 0.67 -5.41
CA GLY A 29 17.11 1.89 -4.94
C GLY A 29 16.82 3.15 -5.77
N ARG A 30 15.79 3.12 -6.63
CA ARG A 30 15.37 4.27 -7.43
C ARG A 30 14.03 4.81 -6.98
N LEU A 31 13.88 6.13 -7.03
CA LEU A 31 12.62 6.84 -6.88
C LEU A 31 11.99 7.02 -8.26
N ALA A 32 10.70 6.69 -8.38
CA ALA A 32 9.90 7.01 -9.55
C ALA A 32 8.73 7.90 -9.16
N ILE A 33 8.39 8.84 -10.04
CA ILE A 33 7.24 9.72 -9.88
C ILE A 33 6.23 9.39 -10.97
N LEU A 34 5.02 9.02 -10.58
CA LEU A 34 3.91 8.80 -11.48
C LEU A 34 3.07 10.08 -11.56
N ALA A 35 3.25 10.84 -12.64
CA ALA A 35 2.55 12.10 -12.89
C ALA A 35 1.57 11.96 -14.06
N GLY A 36 0.54 12.77 -14.08
CA GLY A 36 -0.48 12.80 -15.14
C GLY A 36 -1.78 13.43 -14.65
N GLU A 37 -2.69 13.68 -15.57
CA GLU A 37 -4.01 14.27 -15.29
C GLU A 37 -4.90 13.36 -14.41
N ASN A 38 -5.95 13.94 -13.85
CA ASN A 38 -6.96 13.15 -13.15
C ASN A 38 -7.68 12.23 -14.15
N GLY A 39 -7.88 10.98 -13.78
CA GLY A 39 -8.44 9.97 -14.69
C GLY A 39 -7.41 9.23 -15.55
N ALA A 40 -6.14 9.63 -15.59
CA ALA A 40 -5.09 8.98 -16.41
C ALA A 40 -4.67 7.57 -15.93
N GLY A 41 -5.46 6.89 -15.11
CA GLY A 41 -5.20 5.51 -14.69
C GLY A 41 -4.14 5.32 -13.59
N LYS A 42 -3.59 6.41 -12.99
CA LYS A 42 -2.54 6.32 -11.96
C LYS A 42 -2.95 5.45 -10.78
N SER A 43 -4.12 5.69 -10.23
CA SER A 43 -4.63 4.93 -9.07
C SER A 43 -4.94 3.48 -9.45
N THR A 44 -5.41 3.23 -10.67
CA THR A 44 -5.64 1.89 -11.20
C THR A 44 -4.33 1.11 -11.31
N LEU A 45 -3.28 1.75 -11.84
CA LEU A 45 -1.96 1.14 -11.91
C LEU A 45 -1.42 0.78 -10.52
N LEU A 46 -1.55 1.68 -9.53
CA LEU A 46 -1.14 1.39 -8.16
C LEU A 46 -1.95 0.24 -7.54
N ARG A 47 -3.25 0.19 -7.75
CA ARG A 47 -4.10 -0.90 -7.26
C ARG A 47 -3.73 -2.25 -7.88
N LEU A 48 -3.36 -2.28 -9.16
CA LEU A 48 -2.83 -3.48 -9.80
C LEU A 48 -1.51 -3.91 -9.17
N LEU A 49 -0.59 -2.97 -8.94
CA LEU A 49 0.69 -3.24 -8.27
C LEU A 49 0.54 -3.71 -6.82
N LEU A 50 -0.53 -3.32 -6.14
CA LEU A 50 -0.86 -3.75 -4.78
C LEU A 50 -1.64 -5.08 -4.75
N GLY A 51 -1.98 -5.65 -5.91
CA GLY A 51 -2.77 -6.87 -6.00
C GLY A 51 -4.24 -6.69 -5.57
N GLU A 52 -4.73 -5.44 -5.51
CA GLU A 52 -6.13 -5.13 -5.20
C GLU A 52 -7.07 -5.35 -6.40
N LEU A 53 -6.53 -5.34 -7.61
CA LEU A 53 -7.25 -5.63 -8.84
C LEU A 53 -6.70 -6.90 -9.48
N PRO A 54 -7.57 -7.70 -10.13
CA PRO A 54 -7.16 -8.94 -10.76
C PRO A 54 -6.24 -8.70 -11.96
N ILE A 55 -5.23 -9.55 -12.12
CA ILE A 55 -4.39 -9.61 -13.33
C ILE A 55 -4.80 -10.83 -14.14
N GLY A 56 -5.29 -10.61 -15.36
CA GLY A 56 -5.85 -11.60 -16.25
C GLY A 56 -7.35 -11.41 -16.47
N GLU A 57 -7.99 -12.40 -17.10
CA GLU A 57 -9.43 -12.39 -17.26
C GLU A 57 -10.12 -12.47 -15.89
N ASN A 58 -11.13 -11.63 -15.70
CA ASN A 58 -11.97 -11.68 -14.51
C ASN A 58 -12.89 -12.91 -14.60
N PRO A 59 -12.64 -13.99 -13.82
CA PRO A 59 -13.42 -15.22 -13.93
C PRO A 59 -14.88 -15.06 -13.45
N LYS A 60 -15.16 -13.99 -12.70
CA LYS A 60 -16.52 -13.70 -12.20
C LYS A 60 -17.34 -12.84 -13.14
N GLY A 61 -16.72 -12.22 -14.14
CA GLY A 61 -17.39 -11.33 -15.08
C GLY A 61 -17.93 -10.04 -14.44
N ASP A 62 -17.55 -9.72 -13.20
CA ASP A 62 -17.98 -8.52 -12.51
C ASP A 62 -17.32 -7.29 -13.15
N GLN A 63 -18.16 -6.39 -13.68
CA GLN A 63 -17.68 -5.18 -14.37
C GLN A 63 -16.91 -4.23 -13.43
N GLU A 64 -17.14 -4.31 -12.13
CA GLU A 64 -16.48 -3.51 -11.12
C GLU A 64 -15.03 -3.95 -10.86
N GLU A 65 -14.72 -5.25 -10.99
CA GLU A 65 -13.37 -5.77 -10.76
C GLU A 65 -12.44 -5.56 -11.96
N GLY A 66 -12.98 -5.37 -13.18
CA GLY A 66 -12.20 -5.14 -14.38
C GLY A 66 -11.49 -6.39 -14.93
N SER A 67 -10.81 -6.22 -16.05
CA SER A 67 -9.95 -7.23 -16.69
C SER A 67 -8.64 -6.62 -17.14
N SER A 68 -7.56 -7.39 -17.10
CA SER A 68 -6.25 -6.93 -17.52
C SER A 68 -5.56 -7.92 -18.44
N ASP A 69 -4.66 -7.43 -19.28
CA ASP A 69 -3.72 -8.20 -20.09
C ASP A 69 -2.31 -7.64 -19.89
N GLY A 70 -1.28 -8.43 -20.24
CA GLY A 70 0.11 -8.08 -20.01
C GLY A 70 0.69 -8.76 -18.76
N SER A 71 1.82 -8.27 -18.28
CA SER A 71 2.48 -8.85 -17.11
C SER A 71 3.01 -7.80 -16.15
N ILE A 72 2.97 -8.15 -14.87
CA ILE A 72 3.60 -7.40 -13.77
C ILE A 72 4.49 -8.35 -12.99
N GLU A 73 5.74 -7.97 -12.84
CA GLU A 73 6.70 -8.67 -11.99
C GLU A 73 7.14 -7.75 -10.84
N ILE A 74 7.19 -8.28 -9.62
CA ILE A 74 7.70 -7.61 -8.43
C ILE A 74 8.86 -8.41 -7.89
N LEU A 75 10.03 -7.79 -7.75
CA LEU A 75 11.27 -8.43 -7.34
C LEU A 75 11.59 -9.70 -8.17
N GLY A 76 11.28 -9.68 -9.47
CA GLY A 76 11.48 -10.78 -10.40
C GLY A 76 10.48 -11.92 -10.27
N GLN A 77 9.39 -11.74 -9.55
CA GLN A 77 8.30 -12.71 -9.42
C GLN A 77 7.02 -12.17 -10.07
N ASP A 78 6.32 -13.01 -10.83
CA ASP A 78 5.00 -12.67 -11.35
C ASP A 78 4.07 -12.32 -10.17
N ILE A 79 3.36 -11.20 -10.27
CA ILE A 79 2.50 -10.69 -9.20
C ILE A 79 1.41 -11.69 -8.79
N ARG A 80 0.95 -12.54 -9.71
CA ARG A 80 -0.05 -13.60 -9.44
C ARG A 80 0.50 -14.69 -8.50
N GLN A 81 1.82 -14.82 -8.42
CA GLN A 81 2.52 -15.78 -7.57
C GLN A 81 3.25 -15.09 -6.41
N PHE A 82 3.23 -13.76 -6.36
CA PHE A 82 3.92 -12.97 -5.34
C PHE A 82 3.29 -13.19 -3.96
N LYS A 83 4.11 -13.58 -2.98
CA LYS A 83 3.66 -13.93 -1.63
C LYS A 83 4.19 -12.99 -0.55
N ASP A 84 5.31 -12.35 -0.81
CA ASP A 84 5.96 -11.49 0.20
C ASP A 84 5.43 -10.06 0.18
N TRP A 85 4.12 -9.92 0.34
CA TRP A 85 3.47 -8.61 0.44
C TRP A 85 3.97 -7.77 1.62
N SER A 86 4.69 -8.38 2.57
CA SER A 86 5.32 -7.65 3.68
C SER A 86 6.52 -6.80 3.25
N SER A 87 7.10 -7.07 2.08
CA SER A 87 8.17 -6.26 1.48
C SER A 87 7.65 -4.97 0.81
N ILE A 88 6.32 -4.85 0.64
CA ILE A 88 5.69 -3.69 0.03
C ILE A 88 4.99 -2.87 1.10
N SER A 89 5.24 -1.56 1.10
CA SER A 89 4.53 -0.60 1.94
C SER A 89 3.78 0.40 1.08
N TYR A 90 2.54 0.70 1.45
CA TYR A 90 1.71 1.68 0.77
C TYR A 90 1.16 2.71 1.75
N VAL A 91 1.27 3.98 1.38
CA VAL A 91 0.68 5.09 2.14
C VAL A 91 -0.44 5.69 1.26
N PRO A 92 -1.71 5.46 1.60
CA PRO A 92 -2.82 5.96 0.81
C PRO A 92 -2.97 7.48 0.94
N GLN A 93 -3.47 8.14 -0.12
CA GLN A 93 -3.69 9.58 -0.14
C GLN A 93 -4.68 10.04 0.94
N ASN A 94 -5.71 9.24 1.21
CA ASN A 94 -6.73 9.53 2.24
C ASN A 94 -6.46 8.75 3.54
N GLY A 95 -5.23 8.63 3.91
CA GLY A 95 -4.60 7.72 4.85
C GLY A 95 -5.36 7.29 6.10
N MET A 96 -6.31 8.05 6.62
CA MET A 96 -6.88 7.78 7.94
C MET A 96 -8.41 7.94 8.02
N GLY A 97 -9.10 7.99 6.88
CA GLY A 97 -10.53 8.27 6.88
C GLY A 97 -11.38 7.31 7.73
N GLY A 98 -10.95 6.05 7.87
CA GLY A 98 -11.64 5.05 8.68
C GLY A 98 -11.14 4.92 10.12
N TRP A 99 -10.09 5.65 10.50
CA TRP A 99 -9.46 5.54 11.82
C TRP A 99 -9.81 6.71 12.75
N LYS A 100 -10.53 7.71 12.26
CA LYS A 100 -10.87 8.92 13.04
C LYS A 100 -11.64 8.62 14.32
N ASP A 101 -12.43 7.55 14.31
CA ASP A 101 -13.27 7.15 15.45
C ASP A 101 -12.67 5.94 16.20
N PHE A 102 -11.46 5.51 15.82
CA PHE A 102 -10.83 4.36 16.46
C PHE A 102 -10.01 4.80 17.69
N PRO A 103 -10.37 4.35 18.89
CA PRO A 103 -9.74 4.77 20.13
C PRO A 103 -8.39 4.05 20.33
N ALA A 104 -7.42 4.34 19.47
CA ALA A 104 -6.08 3.81 19.57
C ALA A 104 -5.04 4.92 19.67
N SER A 105 -3.97 4.66 20.41
CA SER A 105 -2.80 5.53 20.46
C SER A 105 -1.91 5.34 19.22
N VAL A 106 -1.06 6.33 18.96
CA VAL A 106 -0.05 6.26 17.90
C VAL A 106 0.83 5.02 18.08
N GLU A 107 1.26 4.73 19.31
CA GLU A 107 2.04 3.51 19.62
C GLU A 107 1.30 2.23 19.21
N GLU A 108 0.02 2.13 19.53
CA GLU A 108 -0.78 0.93 19.23
C GLU A 108 -0.90 0.69 17.74
N ILE A 109 -1.05 1.74 16.93
CA ILE A 109 -1.13 1.62 15.48
C ILE A 109 0.21 1.20 14.87
N VAL A 110 1.30 1.83 15.30
CA VAL A 110 2.63 1.43 14.83
C VAL A 110 2.91 -0.01 15.23
N ARG A 111 2.54 -0.40 16.45
CA ARG A 111 2.69 -1.76 16.96
C ARG A 111 1.84 -2.78 16.20
N ALA A 112 0.65 -2.42 15.77
CA ALA A 112 -0.22 -3.30 14.99
C ALA A 112 0.46 -3.77 13.69
N ASN A 113 1.35 -2.98 13.10
CA ASN A 113 2.12 -3.39 11.92
C ASN A 113 3.21 -4.44 12.22
N LEU A 114 3.55 -4.63 13.49
CA LEU A 114 4.52 -5.65 13.91
C LEU A 114 3.88 -7.02 14.20
N TYR A 115 2.55 -7.16 14.03
CA TYR A 115 1.82 -8.38 14.43
C TYR A 115 2.36 -9.66 13.76
N LYS A 116 2.82 -9.59 12.51
CA LYS A 116 3.42 -10.74 11.80
C LYS A 116 4.72 -11.22 12.45
N GLN A 117 5.47 -10.31 13.09
CA GLN A 117 6.71 -10.63 13.79
C GLN A 117 6.45 -11.10 15.22
N ILE A 118 5.39 -10.60 15.86
CA ILE A 118 5.03 -10.92 17.25
C ILE A 118 4.32 -12.28 17.33
N GLY A 119 3.49 -12.63 16.32
CA GLY A 119 2.63 -13.82 16.31
C GLY A 119 1.32 -13.62 17.09
N LEU A 120 0.32 -14.43 16.75
CA LEU A 120 -1.10 -14.24 17.11
C LEU A 120 -1.40 -14.29 18.63
N PHE A 121 -0.48 -14.85 19.45
CA PHE A 121 -0.69 -15.07 20.90
C PHE A 121 0.47 -14.59 21.78
N ARG A 122 1.35 -13.73 21.25
CA ARG A 122 2.47 -13.18 22.03
C ARG A 122 2.22 -11.73 22.37
N PHE A 123 2.41 -11.37 23.63
CA PHE A 123 2.43 -9.96 24.06
C PHE A 123 3.70 -9.27 23.56
N ALA A 124 3.56 -8.02 23.14
CA ALA A 124 4.69 -7.20 22.74
C ALA A 124 5.70 -7.08 23.90
N GLY A 125 6.90 -7.57 23.66
CA GLY A 125 7.99 -7.53 24.63
C GLY A 125 8.76 -6.20 24.58
N LYS A 126 9.90 -6.16 25.26
CA LYS A 126 10.79 -4.99 25.27
C LYS A 126 11.34 -4.67 23.88
N LYS A 127 11.58 -5.68 23.06
CA LYS A 127 12.12 -5.55 21.70
C LYS A 127 11.15 -4.82 20.77
N GLU A 128 9.90 -5.20 20.80
CA GLU A 128 8.85 -4.60 19.97
C GLU A 128 8.59 -3.14 20.35
N ARG A 129 8.58 -2.83 21.65
CA ARG A 129 8.48 -1.45 22.13
C ARG A 129 9.66 -0.59 21.68
N GLN A 130 10.86 -1.15 21.64
CA GLN A 130 12.04 -0.45 21.14
C GLN A 130 11.95 -0.20 19.63
N GLN A 131 11.41 -1.15 18.84
CA GLN A 131 11.17 -0.98 17.41
C GLN A 131 10.14 0.11 17.14
N VAL A 132 9.03 0.15 17.90
CA VAL A 132 8.02 1.22 17.79
C VAL A 132 8.66 2.58 18.08
N ARG A 133 9.41 2.70 19.17
CA ARG A 133 10.13 3.94 19.49
C ARG A 133 11.09 4.36 18.40
N ALA A 134 11.88 3.45 17.88
CA ALA A 134 12.81 3.74 16.79
C ALA A 134 12.08 4.22 15.51
N ALA A 135 10.92 3.63 15.19
CA ALA A 135 10.10 4.06 14.06
C ALA A 135 9.53 5.47 14.28
N LEU A 136 9.03 5.77 15.47
CA LEU A 136 8.52 7.10 15.82
C LEU A 136 9.63 8.16 15.81
N ALA A 137 10.84 7.82 16.27
CA ALA A 137 12.00 8.70 16.22
C ALA A 137 12.39 9.11 14.81
N GLN A 138 12.28 8.18 13.84
CA GLN A 138 12.58 8.48 12.43
C GLN A 138 11.69 9.57 11.82
N VAL A 139 10.50 9.75 12.37
CA VAL A 139 9.54 10.77 11.91
C VAL A 139 9.32 11.89 12.92
N GLY A 140 10.13 11.95 13.99
CA GLY A 140 10.05 13.00 15.02
C GLY A 140 8.76 12.95 15.84
N MET A 141 8.15 11.78 16.02
CA MET A 141 6.86 11.60 16.71
C MET A 141 6.98 10.86 18.05
N GLU A 142 8.15 10.80 18.66
CA GLU A 142 8.37 10.08 19.92
C GLU A 142 7.50 10.61 21.08
N GLU A 143 7.32 11.94 21.14
CA GLU A 143 6.54 12.60 22.20
C GLU A 143 5.03 12.28 22.06
N TYR A 144 4.59 11.94 20.87
CA TYR A 144 3.18 11.67 20.56
C TYR A 144 2.79 10.21 20.70
N GLN A 145 3.67 9.33 21.18
CA GLN A 145 3.45 7.88 21.25
C GLN A 145 2.13 7.50 21.94
N ASN A 146 1.76 8.24 23.01
CA ASN A 146 0.56 8.00 23.81
C ASN A 146 -0.66 8.81 23.35
N LEU A 147 -0.50 9.64 22.31
CA LEU A 147 -1.60 10.47 21.80
C LEU A 147 -2.64 9.60 21.12
N SER A 148 -3.90 9.76 21.51
CA SER A 148 -5.00 9.06 20.85
C SER A 148 -5.31 9.69 19.49
N LEU A 149 -5.58 8.88 18.48
CA LEU A 149 -5.95 9.36 17.14
C LEU A 149 -7.23 10.20 17.12
N ILE A 150 -8.15 9.99 18.05
CA ILE A 150 -9.36 10.80 18.18
C ILE A 150 -9.00 12.28 18.40
N HIS A 151 -7.91 12.55 19.11
CA HIS A 151 -7.46 13.92 19.38
C HIS A 151 -6.59 14.53 18.27
N ILE A 152 -6.04 13.71 17.36
CA ILE A 152 -5.23 14.20 16.22
C ILE A 152 -6.14 14.76 15.11
N SER A 153 -7.38 14.30 15.04
CA SER A 153 -8.33 14.67 13.97
C SER A 153 -9.06 16.00 14.20
N GLU A 154 -8.92 16.63 15.34
CA GLU A 154 -9.41 18.01 15.51
C GLU A 154 -8.41 18.96 14.80
N PRO A 155 -8.83 19.64 13.72
CA PRO A 155 -8.01 20.69 13.16
C PRO A 155 -7.85 21.76 14.23
N THR A 156 -6.63 21.96 14.71
CA THR A 156 -6.28 23.14 15.51
C THR A 156 -6.66 24.34 14.66
N ARG A 157 -7.85 24.89 14.89
CA ARG A 157 -8.21 26.23 14.39
C ARG A 157 -7.34 27.22 15.18
N LEU A 158 -6.23 27.59 14.57
CA LEU A 158 -5.54 28.84 14.89
C LEU A 158 -6.28 30.01 14.25
#